data_8a47947e40793f8c26259796da6e7d5a
#
_entry.id   8a47947e40793f8c26259796da6e7d5a
#
_cell.length_a   1.000
_cell.length_b   1.000
_cell.length_c   1.000
_cell.angle_alpha   90.00
_cell.angle_beta   90.00
_cell.angle_gamma   90.00
#
_symmetry.space_group_name_H-M   'P 1'
#
loop_
_entity.id
_entity.type
_entity.pdbx_description
1 polymer ?
#
loop_
_entity_poly.entity_id
_entity_poly.type
_entity_poly.pdbx_seq_one_letter_code
_entity_poly.pdbx_strand_id
1 'polypeptide(L)'
;MKYYIPEILQNAKEQFGEDNYIFEKCDGKYMPHTFADFYDDVTAVAGSLQQTHTPEDVIVICGANSYEYMVADLAVMGFVCASATLSKEWNEYDLGKALEILQPKTFLYSETKADVVDKLRNKYLEVNFVSLAKLPRADAAELDWNRIETTAASKIIFTSGTTSMPKAVMLSQENMFACYDDLARRVPLNHGDRDYLFLPLGHTYANIWNFLISLISGMEIYLCGDTKQIIAELSEVKPTLFCAVPFIFEQIYQLCQTTDKTPREILGGRIKHLITGGAYLKPEIRQLFKDDGIDILGTYGLTETSSLVCIEYPGSNDFATDGTIIEAMSAKIYQPDEDGVGELLVKGPNVFIGYYGNPEATKKAMTNDGYFRTGDLVQMRKYLPGETGGEICFETDDANTEYRLYVKGRKKRVIVFSNGENIYPADIEAMFDDVNISKVKVFEKDGAVFAQIFVREACDGRAYVDAVNVKLPKYSQIHGYETIVDSLDVRWKQ
;
A
#
# COMPACT_ATOMS: atom_id res chain seq x y z
N MET A 1 4.71 13.54 -20.12
CA MET A 1 5.20 12.27 -20.71
C MET A 1 4.11 11.24 -20.45
N LYS A 2 3.66 10.49 -21.43
CA LYS A 2 2.67 9.43 -21.20
C LYS A 2 3.45 8.19 -20.77
N TYR A 3 3.26 7.74 -19.54
CA TYR A 3 3.92 6.55 -19.02
C TYR A 3 3.17 5.31 -19.50
N TYR A 4 3.87 4.42 -20.21
CA TYR A 4 3.36 3.18 -20.77
C TYR A 4 4.36 2.06 -20.51
N ILE A 5 3.92 0.96 -19.91
CA ILE A 5 4.82 -0.10 -19.40
C ILE A 5 5.80 -0.61 -20.45
N PRO A 6 5.38 -0.96 -21.71
CA PRO A 6 6.32 -1.36 -22.75
C PRO A 6 7.40 -0.33 -23.04
N GLU A 7 7.06 0.97 -23.13
CA GLU A 7 8.05 2.05 -23.36
C GLU A 7 8.97 2.23 -22.14
N ILE A 8 8.44 2.12 -20.93
CA ILE A 8 9.24 2.20 -19.68
C ILE A 8 10.25 1.07 -19.65
N LEU A 9 9.82 -0.17 -19.96
CA LEU A 9 10.71 -1.34 -19.97
C LEU A 9 11.80 -1.21 -21.04
N GLN A 10 11.43 -0.76 -22.25
CA GLN A 10 12.37 -0.48 -23.32
C GLN A 10 13.41 0.58 -22.92
N ASN A 11 12.94 1.70 -22.40
CA ASN A 11 13.81 2.81 -21.95
C ASN A 11 14.74 2.37 -20.82
N ALA A 12 14.25 1.56 -19.89
CA ALA A 12 15.09 1.04 -18.80
C ALA A 12 16.22 0.15 -19.31
N LYS A 13 15.94 -0.73 -20.29
CA LYS A 13 16.97 -1.53 -20.96
C LYS A 13 17.98 -0.65 -21.71
N GLU A 14 17.51 0.35 -22.46
CA GLU A 14 18.39 1.22 -23.25
C GLU A 14 19.29 2.10 -22.38
N GLN A 15 18.79 2.56 -21.23
CA GLN A 15 19.53 3.47 -20.36
C GLN A 15 20.40 2.74 -19.34
N PHE A 16 19.96 1.58 -18.82
CA PHE A 16 20.55 0.92 -17.66
C PHE A 16 20.88 -0.56 -17.90
N GLY A 17 20.79 -1.07 -19.13
CA GLY A 17 20.77 -2.50 -19.47
C GLY A 17 21.79 -3.36 -18.72
N GLU A 18 23.05 -2.95 -18.68
CA GLU A 18 24.13 -3.70 -18.02
C GLU A 18 24.17 -3.52 -16.49
N ASP A 19 23.38 -2.58 -15.93
CA ASP A 19 23.36 -2.33 -14.51
C ASP A 19 22.46 -3.32 -13.78
N ASN A 20 22.76 -3.57 -12.50
CA ASN A 20 21.97 -4.43 -11.66
C ASN A 20 20.62 -3.78 -11.33
N TYR A 21 19.56 -4.56 -11.38
CA TYR A 21 18.20 -4.10 -11.11
C TYR A 21 17.59 -4.80 -9.89
N ILE A 22 17.41 -6.10 -9.94
CA ILE A 22 16.75 -6.87 -8.88
C ILE A 22 17.78 -7.78 -8.21
N PHE A 23 17.83 -7.69 -6.88
CA PHE A 23 18.67 -8.55 -6.06
C PHE A 23 17.79 -9.50 -5.28
N GLU A 24 17.93 -10.79 -5.51
CA GLU A 24 17.24 -11.84 -4.77
C GLU A 24 18.21 -12.59 -3.86
N LYS A 25 17.76 -12.97 -2.66
CA LYS A 25 18.62 -13.63 -1.67
C LYS A 25 18.65 -15.13 -1.88
N CYS A 26 19.78 -15.65 -2.37
CA CYS A 26 20.06 -17.08 -2.59
C CYS A 26 21.18 -17.51 -1.66
N ASP A 27 20.98 -18.57 -0.87
CA ASP A 27 21.96 -19.09 0.10
C ASP A 27 22.59 -17.99 0.99
N GLY A 28 21.75 -17.04 1.44
CA GLY A 28 22.15 -15.94 2.31
C GLY A 28 22.90 -14.80 1.65
N LYS A 29 23.04 -14.79 0.32
CA LYS A 29 23.69 -13.72 -0.46
C LYS A 29 22.73 -13.13 -1.48
N TYR A 30 22.81 -11.82 -1.69
CA TYR A 30 22.08 -11.15 -2.75
C TYR A 30 22.74 -11.42 -4.11
N MET A 31 21.97 -12.03 -5.01
CA MET A 31 22.36 -12.31 -6.40
C MET A 31 21.62 -11.34 -7.31
N PRO A 32 22.32 -10.61 -8.16
CA PRO A 32 21.71 -9.61 -9.03
C PRO A 32 21.15 -10.23 -10.32
N HIS A 33 20.08 -9.61 -10.82
CA HIS A 33 19.61 -9.66 -12.20
C HIS A 33 19.75 -8.25 -12.80
N THR A 34 20.25 -8.14 -14.03
CA THR A 34 20.40 -6.84 -14.70
C THR A 34 19.08 -6.34 -15.27
N PHE A 35 19.02 -5.06 -15.67
CA PHE A 35 17.86 -4.54 -16.43
C PHE A 35 17.71 -5.27 -17.77
N ALA A 36 18.80 -5.69 -18.41
CA ALA A 36 18.75 -6.47 -19.64
C ALA A 36 18.16 -7.86 -19.41
N ASP A 37 18.59 -8.59 -18.37
CA ASP A 37 17.99 -9.89 -17.99
C ASP A 37 16.50 -9.76 -17.74
N PHE A 38 16.10 -8.72 -16.99
CA PHE A 38 14.70 -8.48 -16.67
C PHE A 38 13.85 -8.16 -17.92
N TYR A 39 14.38 -7.33 -18.83
CA TYR A 39 13.74 -7.05 -20.12
C TYR A 39 13.55 -8.31 -20.95
N ASP A 40 14.63 -9.11 -21.10
CA ASP A 40 14.61 -10.32 -21.94
C ASP A 40 13.64 -11.36 -21.36
N ASP A 41 13.62 -11.55 -20.04
CA ASP A 41 12.69 -12.46 -19.37
C ASP A 41 11.23 -11.99 -19.46
N VAL A 42 10.94 -10.71 -19.23
CA VAL A 42 9.59 -10.14 -19.35
C VAL A 42 9.05 -10.30 -20.77
N THR A 43 9.86 -9.96 -21.78
CA THR A 43 9.42 -10.04 -23.19
C THR A 43 9.23 -11.49 -23.66
N ALA A 44 10.09 -12.42 -23.20
CA ALA A 44 9.96 -13.84 -23.51
C ALA A 44 8.71 -14.47 -22.88
N VAL A 45 8.39 -14.12 -21.62
CA VAL A 45 7.16 -14.57 -20.94
C VAL A 45 5.93 -13.95 -21.60
N ALA A 46 5.95 -12.65 -21.90
CA ALA A 46 4.87 -11.97 -22.59
C ALA A 46 4.58 -12.58 -23.96
N GLY A 47 5.61 -12.84 -24.76
CA GLY A 47 5.50 -13.46 -26.07
C GLY A 47 4.86 -14.85 -26.02
N SER A 48 5.22 -15.67 -25.02
CA SER A 48 4.58 -16.97 -24.81
C SER A 48 3.11 -16.84 -24.39
N LEU A 49 2.80 -15.94 -23.45
CA LEU A 49 1.43 -15.77 -22.95
C LEU A 49 0.50 -15.15 -24.00
N GLN A 50 1.00 -14.27 -24.88
CA GLN A 50 0.20 -13.69 -25.97
C GLN A 50 -0.30 -14.73 -26.97
N GLN A 51 0.38 -15.86 -27.14
CA GLN A 51 -0.04 -16.94 -28.03
C GLN A 51 -1.32 -17.65 -27.54
N THR A 52 -1.59 -17.58 -26.26
CA THR A 52 -2.68 -18.34 -25.62
C THR A 52 -3.74 -17.49 -24.93
N HIS A 53 -3.51 -16.21 -24.73
CA HIS A 53 -4.41 -15.28 -24.03
C HIS A 53 -4.81 -14.10 -24.92
N THR A 54 -5.96 -13.51 -24.62
CA THR A 54 -6.48 -12.28 -25.22
C THR A 54 -6.46 -11.12 -24.20
N PRO A 55 -6.58 -9.86 -24.61
CA PRO A 55 -6.63 -8.72 -23.70
C PRO A 55 -7.78 -8.77 -22.68
N GLU A 56 -8.86 -9.49 -22.97
CA GLU A 56 -10.05 -9.67 -22.13
C GLU A 56 -9.86 -10.75 -21.05
N ASP A 57 -8.84 -11.59 -21.18
CA ASP A 57 -8.53 -12.63 -20.19
C ASP A 57 -7.99 -12.01 -18.90
N VAL A 58 -7.98 -12.78 -17.83
CA VAL A 58 -7.35 -12.46 -16.55
C VAL A 58 -6.34 -13.55 -16.23
N ILE A 59 -5.14 -13.13 -15.83
CA ILE A 59 -4.13 -14.03 -15.25
C ILE A 59 -3.96 -13.70 -13.77
N VAL A 60 -4.13 -14.72 -12.93
CA VAL A 60 -3.94 -14.60 -11.49
C VAL A 60 -2.48 -14.87 -11.13
N ILE A 61 -1.93 -14.08 -10.21
CA ILE A 61 -0.60 -14.30 -9.62
C ILE A 61 -0.74 -14.37 -8.10
N CYS A 62 -0.24 -15.46 -7.48
CA CYS A 62 -0.27 -15.65 -6.04
C CYS A 62 1.05 -16.23 -5.54
N GLY A 63 1.78 -15.48 -4.72
CA GLY A 63 3.06 -15.92 -4.20
C GLY A 63 3.76 -14.91 -3.32
N ALA A 64 4.94 -15.31 -2.81
CA ALA A 64 5.88 -14.37 -2.20
C ALA A 64 6.55 -13.50 -3.28
N ASN A 65 7.09 -12.35 -2.88
CA ASN A 65 7.92 -11.56 -3.76
C ASN A 65 9.12 -12.39 -4.23
N SER A 66 9.34 -12.42 -5.53
CA SER A 66 10.50 -13.07 -6.18
C SER A 66 10.76 -12.40 -7.51
N TYR A 67 11.91 -12.66 -8.09
CA TYR A 67 12.24 -12.19 -9.44
C TYR A 67 11.20 -12.66 -10.46
N GLU A 68 10.84 -13.94 -10.44
CA GLU A 68 9.84 -14.52 -11.36
C GLU A 68 8.44 -13.92 -11.17
N TYR A 69 8.08 -13.54 -9.92
CA TYR A 69 6.83 -12.82 -9.67
C TYR A 69 6.82 -11.46 -10.39
N MET A 70 7.92 -10.70 -10.29
CA MET A 70 8.05 -9.39 -10.93
C MET A 70 8.05 -9.51 -12.47
N VAL A 71 8.77 -10.50 -13.01
CA VAL A 71 8.76 -10.82 -14.45
C VAL A 71 7.34 -11.15 -14.92
N ALA A 72 6.65 -12.06 -14.23
CA ALA A 72 5.30 -12.47 -14.59
C ALA A 72 4.31 -11.31 -14.52
N ASP A 73 4.37 -10.53 -13.44
CA ASP A 73 3.44 -9.43 -13.23
C ASP A 73 3.59 -8.34 -14.30
N LEU A 74 4.83 -7.93 -14.62
CA LEU A 74 5.07 -6.93 -15.65
C LEU A 74 4.72 -7.44 -17.06
N ALA A 75 5.07 -8.69 -17.36
CA ALA A 75 4.71 -9.33 -18.63
C ALA A 75 3.19 -9.34 -18.85
N VAL A 76 2.43 -9.74 -17.82
CA VAL A 76 0.97 -9.82 -17.90
C VAL A 76 0.36 -8.43 -18.04
N MET A 77 0.61 -7.52 -17.07
CA MET A 77 -0.08 -6.22 -17.03
C MET A 77 0.39 -5.23 -18.10
N GLY A 78 1.59 -5.41 -18.64
CA GLY A 78 2.14 -4.54 -19.67
C GLY A 78 1.84 -4.99 -21.11
N PHE A 79 1.68 -6.31 -21.31
CA PHE A 79 1.69 -6.85 -22.67
C PHE A 79 0.56 -7.84 -22.99
N VAL A 80 -0.09 -8.47 -22.00
CA VAL A 80 -0.98 -9.61 -22.26
C VAL A 80 -2.44 -9.28 -21.93
N CYS A 81 -2.75 -9.03 -20.67
CA CYS A 81 -4.11 -8.82 -20.16
C CYS A 81 -4.07 -8.26 -18.72
N ALA A 82 -5.20 -8.24 -18.01
CA ALA A 82 -5.22 -7.84 -16.61
C ALA A 82 -4.49 -8.85 -15.70
N SER A 83 -3.49 -8.37 -14.93
CA SER A 83 -2.82 -9.13 -13.89
C SER A 83 -3.59 -9.00 -12.57
N ALA A 84 -4.17 -10.10 -12.07
CA ALA A 84 -4.86 -10.13 -10.79
C ALA A 84 -3.95 -10.70 -9.71
N THR A 85 -3.52 -9.87 -8.76
CA THR A 85 -2.61 -10.30 -7.70
C THR A 85 -3.35 -10.63 -6.42
N LEU A 86 -3.11 -11.84 -5.89
CA LEU A 86 -3.74 -12.35 -4.69
C LEU A 86 -2.73 -12.46 -3.54
N SER A 87 -3.22 -12.26 -2.31
CA SER A 87 -2.38 -12.38 -1.13
C SER A 87 -1.84 -13.80 -0.96
N LYS A 88 -0.54 -13.90 -0.70
CA LYS A 88 0.11 -15.17 -0.35
C LYS A 88 -0.43 -15.80 0.94
N GLU A 89 -1.10 -15.02 1.79
CA GLU A 89 -1.68 -15.48 3.05
C GLU A 89 -3.06 -16.13 2.88
N TRP A 90 -3.70 -15.96 1.72
CA TRP A 90 -5.02 -16.51 1.47
C TRP A 90 -5.01 -18.03 1.45
N ASN A 91 -6.04 -18.60 2.09
CA ASN A 91 -6.26 -20.04 2.14
C ASN A 91 -7.04 -20.53 0.89
N GLU A 92 -7.35 -21.84 0.84
CA GLU A 92 -8.09 -22.47 -0.26
C GLU A 92 -9.47 -21.81 -0.49
N TYR A 93 -10.17 -21.45 0.59
CA TYR A 93 -11.49 -20.82 0.49
C TYR A 93 -11.41 -19.43 -0.12
N ASP A 94 -10.48 -18.59 0.35
CA ASP A 94 -10.31 -17.22 -0.14
C ASP A 94 -9.87 -17.21 -1.60
N LEU A 95 -8.91 -18.07 -1.96
CA LEU A 95 -8.46 -18.23 -3.35
C LEU A 95 -9.58 -18.77 -4.24
N GLY A 96 -10.36 -19.73 -3.75
CA GLY A 96 -11.52 -20.25 -4.48
C GLY A 96 -12.56 -19.16 -4.79
N LYS A 97 -12.83 -18.29 -3.83
CA LYS A 97 -13.74 -17.15 -4.04
C LYS A 97 -13.20 -16.16 -5.07
N ALA A 98 -11.91 -15.88 -5.06
CA ALA A 98 -11.30 -15.04 -6.08
C ALA A 98 -11.41 -15.67 -7.48
N LEU A 99 -11.19 -16.98 -7.59
CA LEU A 99 -11.33 -17.70 -8.87
C LEU A 99 -12.78 -17.67 -9.39
N GLU A 100 -13.77 -17.78 -8.50
CA GLU A 100 -15.19 -17.65 -8.86
C GLU A 100 -15.54 -16.25 -9.43
N ILE A 101 -14.91 -15.19 -8.90
CA ILE A 101 -15.10 -13.81 -9.35
C ILE A 101 -14.35 -13.54 -10.65
N LEU A 102 -13.06 -13.89 -10.69
CA LEU A 102 -12.16 -13.53 -11.79
C LEU A 102 -12.30 -14.43 -13.01
N GLN A 103 -12.68 -15.69 -12.82
CA GLN A 103 -12.73 -16.73 -13.86
C GLN A 103 -11.45 -16.74 -14.73
N PRO A 104 -10.25 -16.82 -14.11
CA PRO A 104 -9.00 -16.64 -14.83
C PRO A 104 -8.72 -17.84 -15.72
N LYS A 105 -8.05 -17.59 -16.84
CA LYS A 105 -7.58 -18.66 -17.73
C LYS A 105 -6.31 -19.33 -17.19
N THR A 106 -5.45 -18.54 -16.53
CA THR A 106 -4.19 -19.02 -15.95
C THR A 106 -4.02 -18.51 -14.52
N PHE A 107 -3.48 -19.39 -13.66
CA PHE A 107 -3.10 -19.09 -12.29
C PHE A 107 -1.61 -19.38 -12.12
N LEU A 108 -0.81 -18.32 -11.96
CA LEU A 108 0.62 -18.39 -11.68
C LEU A 108 0.84 -18.41 -10.17
N TYR A 109 1.66 -19.34 -9.66
CA TYR A 109 1.85 -19.50 -8.22
C TYR A 109 3.29 -19.77 -7.84
N SER A 110 3.71 -19.30 -6.66
CA SER A 110 4.98 -19.70 -6.05
C SER A 110 4.88 -21.10 -5.43
N GLU A 111 5.99 -21.82 -5.37
CA GLU A 111 6.05 -23.18 -4.80
C GLU A 111 5.52 -23.26 -3.36
N THR A 112 5.58 -22.17 -2.59
CA THR A 112 5.01 -22.09 -1.24
C THR A 112 3.48 -22.26 -1.22
N LYS A 113 2.81 -22.17 -2.38
CA LYS A 113 1.37 -22.37 -2.56
C LYS A 113 0.99 -23.71 -3.20
N ALA A 114 1.94 -24.57 -3.50
CA ALA A 114 1.71 -25.82 -4.22
C ALA A 114 0.60 -26.68 -3.58
N ASP A 115 0.64 -26.89 -2.25
CA ASP A 115 -0.35 -27.71 -1.53
C ASP A 115 -1.79 -27.19 -1.65
N VAL A 116 -1.96 -25.86 -1.65
CA VAL A 116 -3.27 -25.23 -1.81
C VAL A 116 -3.72 -25.29 -3.26
N VAL A 117 -2.79 -25.05 -4.19
CA VAL A 117 -3.05 -25.11 -5.63
C VAL A 117 -3.45 -26.53 -6.07
N ASP A 118 -2.85 -27.57 -5.55
CA ASP A 118 -3.21 -28.96 -5.89
C ASP A 118 -4.68 -29.28 -5.53
N LYS A 119 -5.20 -28.71 -4.45
CA LYS A 119 -6.63 -28.82 -4.11
C LYS A 119 -7.51 -28.03 -5.08
N LEU A 120 -7.10 -26.78 -5.41
CA LEU A 120 -7.84 -25.94 -6.36
C LEU A 120 -7.86 -26.54 -7.78
N ARG A 121 -6.77 -27.17 -8.22
CA ARG A 121 -6.64 -27.83 -9.52
C ARG A 121 -7.70 -28.91 -9.76
N ASN A 122 -8.07 -29.64 -8.72
CA ASN A 122 -9.14 -30.64 -8.80
C ASN A 122 -10.55 -30.04 -8.89
N LYS A 123 -10.72 -28.80 -8.46
CA LYS A 123 -12.02 -28.09 -8.44
C LYS A 123 -12.22 -27.18 -9.66
N TYR A 124 -11.15 -26.55 -10.14
CA TYR A 124 -11.17 -25.56 -11.23
C TYR A 124 -10.43 -26.12 -12.45
N LEU A 125 -11.05 -27.10 -13.14
CA LEU A 125 -10.44 -27.86 -14.25
C LEU A 125 -10.11 -27.01 -15.47
N GLU A 126 -10.80 -25.89 -15.67
CA GLU A 126 -10.59 -24.98 -16.81
C GLU A 126 -9.41 -24.01 -16.58
N VAL A 127 -8.89 -23.93 -15.35
CA VAL A 127 -7.79 -23.03 -15.02
C VAL A 127 -6.45 -23.72 -15.22
N ASN A 128 -5.56 -23.09 -15.98
CA ASN A 128 -4.19 -23.56 -16.17
C ASN A 128 -3.32 -23.09 -14.99
N PHE A 129 -2.93 -23.99 -14.09
CA PHE A 129 -2.07 -23.68 -12.94
C PHE A 129 -0.60 -23.90 -13.30
N VAL A 130 0.18 -22.81 -13.29
CA VAL A 130 1.62 -22.79 -13.66
C VAL A 130 2.45 -22.26 -12.50
N SER A 131 3.50 -23.00 -12.14
CA SER A 131 4.47 -22.51 -11.17
C SER A 131 5.28 -21.33 -11.72
N LEU A 132 5.49 -20.29 -10.91
CA LEU A 132 6.37 -19.16 -11.26
C LEU A 132 7.80 -19.62 -11.61
N ALA A 133 8.31 -20.67 -10.98
CA ALA A 133 9.60 -21.26 -11.31
C ALA A 133 9.64 -21.94 -12.71
N LYS A 134 8.49 -22.07 -13.38
CA LYS A 134 8.33 -22.72 -14.69
C LYS A 134 7.55 -21.84 -15.67
N LEU A 135 7.76 -20.53 -15.60
CA LEU A 135 7.15 -19.59 -16.52
C LEU A 135 7.46 -19.97 -17.96
N PRO A 136 6.43 -20.01 -18.84
CA PRO A 136 6.67 -20.29 -20.25
C PRO A 136 7.41 -19.11 -20.90
N ARG A 137 8.36 -19.42 -21.77
CA ARG A 137 9.14 -18.43 -22.51
C ARG A 137 9.11 -18.76 -24.00
N ALA A 138 8.98 -17.74 -24.84
CA ALA A 138 9.02 -17.85 -26.28
C ALA A 138 9.91 -16.76 -26.87
N ASP A 139 10.25 -16.86 -28.15
CA ASP A 139 10.95 -15.79 -28.84
C ASP A 139 10.11 -14.51 -28.83
N ALA A 140 10.69 -13.41 -28.40
CA ALA A 140 10.04 -12.10 -28.34
C ALA A 140 9.87 -11.43 -29.72
N ALA A 141 10.35 -12.02 -30.80
CA ALA A 141 10.30 -11.43 -32.15
C ALA A 141 8.87 -11.21 -32.68
N GLU A 142 7.88 -11.93 -32.13
CA GLU A 142 6.47 -11.82 -32.51
C GLU A 142 5.62 -11.07 -31.46
N LEU A 143 6.24 -10.41 -30.45
CA LEU A 143 5.53 -9.72 -29.38
C LEU A 143 4.79 -8.49 -29.91
N ASP A 144 3.48 -8.43 -29.70
CA ASP A 144 2.67 -7.24 -29.94
C ASP A 144 2.84 -6.25 -28.76
N TRP A 145 3.62 -5.21 -28.98
CA TRP A 145 3.96 -4.18 -28.01
C TRP A 145 2.81 -3.22 -27.68
N ASN A 146 1.81 -3.11 -28.53
CA ASN A 146 0.69 -2.18 -28.40
C ASN A 146 -0.63 -2.87 -28.04
N ARG A 147 -0.57 -4.10 -27.58
CA ARG A 147 -1.74 -4.93 -27.34
C ARG A 147 -2.68 -4.39 -26.27
N ILE A 148 -2.12 -3.75 -25.23
CA ILE A 148 -2.88 -3.25 -24.08
C ILE A 148 -3.03 -1.73 -24.18
N GLU A 149 -4.27 -1.26 -24.26
CA GLU A 149 -4.57 0.17 -24.18
C GLU A 149 -4.27 0.70 -22.76
N THR A 150 -3.69 1.91 -22.67
CA THR A 150 -3.30 2.52 -21.38
C THR A 150 -4.47 2.77 -20.44
N THR A 151 -5.69 2.88 -20.98
CA THR A 151 -6.96 3.08 -20.25
C THR A 151 -7.66 1.79 -19.87
N ALA A 152 -7.26 0.65 -20.48
CA ALA A 152 -7.83 -0.65 -20.17
C ALA A 152 -7.39 -1.15 -18.78
N ALA A 153 -8.19 -2.06 -18.18
CA ALA A 153 -7.80 -2.72 -16.95
C ALA A 153 -6.51 -3.53 -17.17
N SER A 154 -5.47 -3.16 -16.45
CA SER A 154 -4.13 -3.75 -16.53
C SER A 154 -3.79 -4.48 -15.24
N LYS A 155 -4.31 -3.99 -14.12
CA LYS A 155 -4.08 -4.55 -12.78
C LYS A 155 -5.40 -4.74 -12.04
N ILE A 156 -5.53 -5.88 -11.34
CA ILE A 156 -6.65 -6.16 -10.43
C ILE A 156 -6.10 -6.50 -9.05
N ILE A 157 -6.53 -5.76 -8.03
CA ILE A 157 -6.09 -5.95 -6.65
C ILE A 157 -7.30 -6.05 -5.73
N PHE A 158 -7.30 -7.07 -4.87
CA PHE A 158 -8.38 -7.24 -3.92
C PHE A 158 -8.14 -6.40 -2.67
N THR A 159 -9.16 -5.62 -2.27
CA THR A 159 -9.14 -4.90 -1.00
C THR A 159 -9.72 -5.79 0.11
N SER A 160 -9.12 -5.75 1.28
CA SER A 160 -9.66 -6.34 2.50
C SER A 160 -10.88 -5.54 2.95
N GLY A 161 -12.05 -5.81 2.36
CA GLY A 161 -13.30 -5.18 2.78
C GLY A 161 -13.67 -5.60 4.20
N THR A 162 -14.13 -4.66 5.03
CA THR A 162 -14.66 -4.91 6.38
C THR A 162 -15.97 -5.71 6.38
N THR A 163 -16.51 -6.10 5.22
CA THR A 163 -17.77 -6.81 5.04
C THR A 163 -17.65 -7.91 3.98
N SER A 164 -17.72 -9.13 4.41
CA SER A 164 -18.00 -10.42 3.73
C SER A 164 -17.18 -10.85 2.50
N MET A 165 -16.89 -10.01 1.51
CA MET A 165 -16.09 -10.39 0.33
C MET A 165 -15.17 -9.24 -0.09
N PRO A 166 -13.86 -9.50 -0.30
CA PRO A 166 -12.94 -8.51 -0.86
C PRO A 166 -13.44 -8.03 -2.23
N LYS A 167 -13.27 -6.74 -2.52
CA LYS A 167 -13.61 -6.17 -3.82
C LYS A 167 -12.38 -6.18 -4.73
N ALA A 168 -12.56 -6.60 -5.96
CA ALA A 168 -11.52 -6.62 -6.98
C ALA A 168 -11.43 -5.26 -7.68
N VAL A 169 -10.49 -4.42 -7.28
CA VAL A 169 -10.25 -3.07 -7.82
C VAL A 169 -9.50 -3.16 -9.13
N MET A 170 -10.04 -2.56 -10.20
CA MET A 170 -9.40 -2.49 -11.52
C MET A 170 -8.64 -1.18 -11.69
N LEU A 171 -7.37 -1.26 -12.02
CA LEU A 171 -6.50 -0.12 -12.35
C LEU A 171 -5.98 -0.23 -13.79
N SER A 172 -5.97 0.90 -14.49
CA SER A 172 -5.29 1.04 -15.77
C SER A 172 -3.83 1.48 -15.59
N GLN A 173 -3.02 1.40 -16.64
CA GLN A 173 -1.68 1.98 -16.63
C GLN A 173 -1.76 3.50 -16.38
N GLU A 174 -2.74 4.21 -16.95
CA GLU A 174 -2.95 5.63 -16.70
C GLU A 174 -3.24 5.91 -15.23
N ASN A 175 -4.05 5.09 -14.55
CA ASN A 175 -4.29 5.25 -13.12
C ASN A 175 -3.00 5.10 -12.31
N MET A 176 -2.21 4.03 -12.58
CA MET A 176 -1.02 3.70 -11.81
C MET A 176 0.09 4.75 -11.93
N PHE A 177 0.23 5.38 -13.09
CA PHE A 177 1.27 6.39 -13.32
C PHE A 177 0.83 7.84 -13.16
N ALA A 178 -0.47 8.09 -12.92
CA ALA A 178 -1.03 9.44 -12.85
C ALA A 178 -0.34 10.36 -11.83
N CYS A 179 0.19 9.78 -10.75
CA CYS A 179 0.81 10.53 -9.66
C CYS A 179 2.34 10.58 -9.74
N TYR A 180 2.95 9.99 -10.77
CA TYR A 180 4.42 9.84 -10.82
C TYR A 180 5.14 11.18 -10.83
N ASP A 181 4.70 12.15 -11.63
CA ASP A 181 5.38 13.43 -11.74
C ASP A 181 5.34 14.25 -10.43
N ASP A 182 4.23 14.17 -9.70
CA ASP A 182 4.08 14.81 -8.39
C ASP A 182 4.96 14.13 -7.34
N LEU A 183 4.96 12.80 -7.35
CA LEU A 183 5.82 12.01 -6.47
C LEU A 183 7.31 12.28 -6.73
N ALA A 184 7.74 12.29 -7.99
CA ALA A 184 9.13 12.53 -8.36
C ALA A 184 9.64 13.92 -7.93
N ARG A 185 8.76 14.93 -7.84
CA ARG A 185 9.13 16.24 -7.29
C ARG A 185 9.35 16.21 -5.77
N ARG A 186 8.55 15.42 -5.04
CA ARG A 186 8.62 15.34 -3.57
C ARG A 186 9.66 14.35 -3.08
N VAL A 187 9.85 13.28 -3.84
CA VAL A 187 10.78 12.18 -3.56
C VAL A 187 11.65 11.95 -4.79
N PRO A 188 12.67 12.79 -5.02
CA PRO A 188 13.55 12.64 -6.16
C PRO A 188 14.39 11.37 -6.03
N LEU A 189 14.17 10.43 -6.95
CA LEU A 189 14.85 9.15 -7.05
C LEU A 189 15.79 9.15 -8.26
N ASN A 190 16.96 8.53 -8.12
CA ASN A 190 18.00 8.54 -9.13
C ASN A 190 18.49 7.13 -9.42
N HIS A 191 19.10 6.98 -10.58
CA HIS A 191 19.85 5.79 -10.94
C HIS A 191 20.87 5.41 -9.85
N GLY A 192 20.93 4.13 -9.48
CA GLY A 192 21.77 3.60 -8.42
C GLY A 192 21.28 3.87 -6.98
N ASP A 193 20.12 4.50 -6.81
CA ASP A 193 19.41 4.46 -5.54
C ASP A 193 18.94 3.03 -5.23
N ARG A 194 18.79 2.71 -3.93
CA ARG A 194 18.46 1.37 -3.46
C ARG A 194 17.14 1.36 -2.74
N ASP A 195 16.28 0.45 -3.16
CA ASP A 195 15.03 0.13 -2.47
C ASP A 195 15.14 -1.23 -1.78
N TYR A 196 14.61 -1.35 -0.57
CA TYR A 196 14.47 -2.63 0.12
C TYR A 196 12.99 -3.02 0.17
N LEU A 197 12.62 -3.97 -0.69
CA LEU A 197 11.24 -4.39 -0.91
C LEU A 197 10.86 -5.59 -0.05
N PHE A 198 10.16 -5.33 1.07
CA PHE A 198 9.55 -6.37 1.91
C PHE A 198 8.02 -6.38 1.83
N LEU A 199 7.40 -5.27 1.42
CA LEU A 199 5.95 -5.17 1.24
C LEU A 199 5.47 -6.11 0.13
N PRO A 200 4.31 -6.78 0.30
CA PRO A 200 3.80 -7.70 -0.72
C PRO A 200 3.48 -6.98 -2.04
N LEU A 201 4.02 -7.46 -3.15
CA LEU A 201 3.74 -6.96 -4.51
C LEU A 201 2.26 -7.08 -4.92
N GLY A 202 1.48 -7.88 -4.19
CA GLY A 202 0.03 -7.95 -4.34
C GLY A 202 -0.73 -6.71 -3.87
N HIS A 203 -0.06 -5.73 -3.26
CA HIS A 203 -0.65 -4.45 -2.85
C HIS A 203 -0.18 -3.32 -3.75
N THR A 204 -1.06 -2.35 -4.01
CA THR A 204 -0.75 -1.17 -4.84
C THR A 204 0.46 -0.41 -4.36
N TYR A 205 0.65 -0.30 -3.05
CA TYR A 205 1.77 0.43 -2.46
C TYR A 205 3.11 -0.16 -2.93
N ALA A 206 3.35 -1.46 -2.73
CA ALA A 206 4.58 -2.10 -3.19
C ALA A 206 4.69 -2.16 -4.72
N ASN A 207 3.58 -2.46 -5.40
CA ASN A 207 3.58 -2.61 -6.85
C ASN A 207 3.93 -1.30 -7.57
N ILE A 208 3.29 -0.19 -7.17
CA ILE A 208 3.52 1.10 -7.82
C ILE A 208 4.79 1.76 -7.30
N TRP A 209 4.92 1.93 -5.96
CA TRP A 209 5.98 2.73 -5.36
C TRP A 209 7.36 2.07 -5.38
N ASN A 210 7.41 0.78 -5.07
CA ASN A 210 8.68 0.06 -5.04
C ASN A 210 9.04 -0.49 -6.43
N PHE A 211 8.10 -1.13 -7.13
CA PHE A 211 8.42 -1.82 -8.36
C PHE A 211 8.41 -0.90 -9.60
N LEU A 212 7.23 -0.31 -9.93
CA LEU A 212 7.14 0.46 -11.18
C LEU A 212 7.98 1.74 -11.16
N ILE A 213 8.04 2.44 -10.03
CA ILE A 213 8.86 3.66 -9.89
C ILE A 213 10.34 3.34 -9.96
N SER A 214 10.80 2.23 -9.36
CA SER A 214 12.19 1.80 -9.46
C SER A 214 12.62 1.49 -10.90
N LEU A 215 11.73 0.87 -11.67
CA LEU A 215 11.99 0.60 -13.09
C LEU A 215 12.18 1.89 -13.90
N ILE A 216 11.34 2.91 -13.65
CA ILE A 216 11.44 4.21 -14.33
C ILE A 216 12.73 4.95 -13.92
N SER A 217 13.11 4.88 -12.65
CA SER A 217 14.19 5.67 -12.08
C SER A 217 15.58 5.00 -12.18
N GLY A 218 15.64 3.75 -12.65
CA GLY A 218 16.89 2.99 -12.72
C GLY A 218 17.45 2.62 -11.33
N MET A 219 16.57 2.34 -10.35
CA MET A 219 16.98 1.99 -9.00
C MET A 219 17.24 0.49 -8.86
N GLU A 220 18.08 0.12 -7.89
CA GLU A 220 18.28 -1.27 -7.46
C GLU A 220 17.15 -1.67 -6.48
N ILE A 221 16.53 -2.83 -6.69
CA ILE A 221 15.54 -3.42 -5.77
C ILE A 221 16.17 -4.62 -5.05
N TYR A 222 16.20 -4.59 -3.73
CA TYR A 222 16.61 -5.70 -2.89
C TYR A 222 15.38 -6.39 -2.31
N LEU A 223 15.08 -7.61 -2.75
CA LEU A 223 13.96 -8.39 -2.24
C LEU A 223 14.26 -8.89 -0.84
N CYS A 224 13.32 -8.70 0.08
CA CYS A 224 13.43 -9.20 1.45
C CYS A 224 13.56 -10.74 1.45
N GLY A 225 14.64 -11.24 2.03
CA GLY A 225 14.88 -12.68 2.13
C GLY A 225 14.07 -13.34 3.24
N ASP A 226 13.98 -12.70 4.41
CA ASP A 226 13.22 -13.18 5.56
C ASP A 226 12.58 -12.01 6.31
N THR A 227 11.25 -11.96 6.33
CA THR A 227 10.50 -10.91 7.03
C THR A 227 10.77 -10.84 8.53
N LYS A 228 11.33 -11.89 9.14
CA LYS A 228 11.77 -11.87 10.54
C LYS A 228 13.12 -11.17 10.73
N GLN A 229 13.85 -10.93 9.65
CA GLN A 229 15.19 -10.35 9.66
C GLN A 229 15.26 -8.95 9.00
N ILE A 230 14.13 -8.30 8.78
CA ILE A 230 14.06 -7.00 8.09
C ILE A 230 15.09 -6.02 8.64
N ILE A 231 15.17 -5.84 9.97
CA ILE A 231 16.10 -4.89 10.59
C ILE A 231 17.58 -5.26 10.33
N ALA A 232 17.91 -6.55 10.34
CA ALA A 232 19.27 -7.00 10.03
C ALA A 232 19.61 -6.80 8.54
N GLU A 233 18.67 -7.10 7.66
CA GLU A 233 18.83 -6.94 6.22
C GLU A 233 18.93 -5.46 5.81
N LEU A 234 18.24 -4.52 6.49
CA LEU A 234 18.39 -3.08 6.25
C LEU A 234 19.84 -2.61 6.43
N SER A 235 20.54 -3.11 7.45
CA SER A 235 21.97 -2.79 7.65
C SER A 235 22.89 -3.38 6.57
N GLU A 236 22.51 -4.51 5.97
CA GLU A 236 23.23 -5.15 4.86
C GLU A 236 23.01 -4.40 3.54
N VAL A 237 21.74 -4.14 3.20
CA VAL A 237 21.32 -3.50 1.94
C VAL A 237 21.68 -2.02 1.91
N LYS A 238 21.59 -1.33 3.04
CA LYS A 238 21.78 0.13 3.16
C LYS A 238 20.92 0.89 2.16
N PRO A 239 19.61 0.81 2.25
CA PRO A 239 18.70 1.43 1.29
C PRO A 239 18.83 2.97 1.30
N THR A 240 18.52 3.58 0.15
CA THR A 240 18.35 5.04 0.02
C THR A 240 16.87 5.43 0.03
N LEU A 241 15.99 4.53 -0.41
CA LEU A 241 14.54 4.59 -0.27
C LEU A 241 14.07 3.43 0.60
N PHE A 242 13.15 3.69 1.51
CA PHE A 242 12.49 2.65 2.28
C PHE A 242 11.02 3.00 2.51
N CYS A 243 10.14 2.23 1.87
CA CYS A 243 8.70 2.32 2.02
C CYS A 243 8.23 1.29 3.04
N ALA A 244 7.65 1.72 4.15
CA ALA A 244 7.26 0.82 5.22
C ALA A 244 5.95 1.22 5.89
N VAL A 245 5.31 0.24 6.53
CA VAL A 245 4.18 0.48 7.44
C VAL A 245 4.67 0.96 8.81
N PRO A 246 3.85 1.69 9.59
CA PRO A 246 4.23 2.23 10.89
C PRO A 246 4.90 1.24 11.83
N PHE A 247 4.47 0.00 11.84
CA PHE A 247 5.03 -1.07 12.68
C PHE A 247 6.56 -1.23 12.57
N ILE A 248 7.13 -1.09 11.37
CA ILE A 248 8.60 -1.20 11.19
C ILE A 248 9.31 -0.01 11.83
N PHE A 249 8.77 1.19 11.68
CA PHE A 249 9.31 2.39 12.34
C PHE A 249 9.22 2.31 13.86
N GLU A 250 8.15 1.72 14.39
CA GLU A 250 8.01 1.42 15.82
C GLU A 250 9.10 0.46 16.30
N GLN A 251 9.42 -0.59 15.54
CA GLN A 251 10.50 -1.52 15.86
C GLN A 251 11.87 -0.82 15.88
N ILE A 252 12.14 0.05 14.90
CA ILE A 252 13.37 0.83 14.86
C ILE A 252 13.43 1.77 16.07
N TYR A 253 12.31 2.45 16.39
CA TYR A 253 12.21 3.32 17.58
C TYR A 253 12.54 2.56 18.86
N GLN A 254 11.93 1.38 19.08
CA GLN A 254 12.21 0.54 20.25
C GLN A 254 13.69 0.11 20.32
N LEU A 255 14.29 -0.21 19.18
CA LEU A 255 15.70 -0.58 19.13
C LEU A 255 16.60 0.60 19.52
N CYS A 256 16.29 1.82 19.07
CA CYS A 256 17.00 3.04 19.48
C CYS A 256 16.88 3.31 20.98
N GLN A 257 15.72 2.99 21.61
CA GLN A 257 15.52 3.17 23.06
C GLN A 257 16.32 2.14 23.90
N THR A 258 16.66 1.01 23.33
CA THR A 258 17.32 -0.12 24.02
C THR A 258 18.80 -0.27 23.65
N THR A 259 19.28 0.49 22.68
CA THR A 259 20.68 0.48 22.21
C THR A 259 21.17 1.91 22.02
N ASP A 260 22.48 2.11 21.88
CA ASP A 260 23.06 3.42 21.56
C ASP A 260 23.02 3.76 20.05
N LYS A 261 22.22 3.02 19.25
CA LYS A 261 22.15 3.24 17.80
C LYS A 261 21.10 4.27 17.43
N THR A 262 21.41 5.08 16.43
CA THR A 262 20.48 6.02 15.80
C THR A 262 19.65 5.35 14.72
N PRO A 263 18.48 5.90 14.31
CA PRO A 263 17.72 5.42 13.17
C PRO A 263 18.57 5.29 11.89
N ARG A 264 19.42 6.26 11.62
CA ARG A 264 20.32 6.25 10.46
C ARG A 264 21.28 5.07 10.46
N GLU A 265 21.88 4.76 11.60
CA GLU A 265 22.78 3.62 11.75
C GLU A 265 22.07 2.29 11.54
N ILE A 266 20.84 2.13 12.08
CA ILE A 266 20.03 0.93 11.91
C ILE A 266 19.66 0.74 10.43
N LEU A 267 19.34 1.83 9.72
CA LEU A 267 19.03 1.84 8.30
C LEU A 267 20.28 1.73 7.39
N GLY A 268 21.47 1.51 7.95
CA GLY A 268 22.73 1.31 7.19
C GLY A 268 23.39 2.58 6.67
N GLY A 269 22.96 3.76 7.12
CA GLY A 269 23.67 5.05 6.94
C GLY A 269 23.43 5.79 5.62
N ARG A 270 22.73 5.19 4.62
CA ARG A 270 22.56 5.79 3.28
C ARG A 270 21.17 6.34 3.01
N ILE A 271 20.25 6.21 3.95
CA ILE A 271 18.84 6.57 3.74
C ILE A 271 18.68 8.05 3.33
N LYS A 272 17.87 8.29 2.31
CA LYS A 272 17.48 9.61 1.81
C LYS A 272 15.98 9.85 2.01
N HIS A 273 15.17 8.84 1.74
CA HIS A 273 13.71 8.93 1.75
C HIS A 273 13.10 7.78 2.55
N LEU A 274 12.28 8.13 3.54
CA LEU A 274 11.42 7.20 4.26
C LEU A 274 9.97 7.57 3.99
N ILE A 275 9.17 6.58 3.60
CA ILE A 275 7.77 6.77 3.29
C ILE A 275 6.93 5.82 4.14
N THR A 276 5.88 6.34 4.76
CA THR A 276 4.94 5.55 5.55
C THR A 276 3.51 5.76 5.08
N GLY A 277 2.70 4.73 5.15
CA GLY A 277 1.28 4.79 4.80
C GLY A 277 0.50 3.62 5.38
N GLY A 278 -0.82 3.64 5.16
CA GLY A 278 -1.73 2.57 5.53
C GLY A 278 -2.18 2.56 6.99
N ALA A 279 -1.52 3.28 7.90
CA ALA A 279 -1.91 3.45 9.30
C ALA A 279 -1.25 4.70 9.91
N TYR A 280 -1.76 5.12 11.08
CA TYR A 280 -1.21 6.23 11.83
C TYR A 280 0.18 5.90 12.40
N LEU A 281 1.13 6.83 12.25
CA LEU A 281 2.45 6.78 12.86
C LEU A 281 2.56 7.85 13.97
N LYS A 282 2.96 7.43 15.16
CA LYS A 282 3.05 8.31 16.34
C LYS A 282 4.05 9.46 16.14
N PRO A 283 3.73 10.69 16.58
CA PRO A 283 4.59 11.88 16.43
C PRO A 283 5.98 11.74 17.05
N GLU A 284 6.09 11.07 18.20
CA GLU A 284 7.37 10.86 18.88
C GLU A 284 8.34 10.00 18.07
N ILE A 285 7.82 9.03 17.29
CA ILE A 285 8.63 8.23 16.38
C ILE A 285 9.16 9.13 15.27
N ARG A 286 8.28 9.92 14.64
CA ARG A 286 8.67 10.87 13.59
C ARG A 286 9.70 11.88 14.08
N GLN A 287 9.54 12.37 15.33
CA GLN A 287 10.48 13.29 15.94
C GLN A 287 11.86 12.67 16.12
N LEU A 288 11.96 11.41 16.60
CA LEU A 288 13.26 10.72 16.76
C LEU A 288 14.02 10.64 15.42
N PHE A 289 13.33 10.29 14.34
CA PHE A 289 13.97 10.24 13.01
C PHE A 289 14.38 11.62 12.52
N LYS A 290 13.55 12.63 12.76
CA LYS A 290 13.85 14.02 12.40
C LYS A 290 15.05 14.58 13.15
N ASP A 291 15.21 14.25 14.42
CA ASP A 291 16.37 14.63 15.25
C ASP A 291 17.68 14.02 14.70
N ASP A 292 17.59 12.88 14.00
CA ASP A 292 18.70 12.24 13.25
C ASP A 292 18.81 12.72 11.79
N GLY A 293 18.09 13.79 11.44
CA GLY A 293 18.12 14.42 10.12
C GLY A 293 17.43 13.61 9.02
N ILE A 294 16.41 12.81 9.37
CA ILE A 294 15.63 11.99 8.44
C ILE A 294 14.15 12.30 8.56
N ASP A 295 13.52 12.73 7.48
CA ASP A 295 12.06 12.88 7.43
C ASP A 295 11.38 11.55 7.10
N ILE A 296 10.33 11.18 7.84
CA ILE A 296 9.38 10.14 7.47
C ILE A 296 8.18 10.82 6.82
N LEU A 297 8.01 10.66 5.52
CA LEU A 297 6.91 11.25 4.77
C LEU A 297 5.65 10.40 4.93
N GLY A 298 4.62 10.96 5.54
CA GLY A 298 3.29 10.35 5.62
C GLY A 298 2.61 10.35 4.25
N THR A 299 1.88 9.28 3.96
CA THR A 299 1.03 9.17 2.78
C THR A 299 -0.34 8.61 3.15
N TYR A 300 -1.38 9.13 2.49
CA TYR A 300 -2.70 8.55 2.54
C TYR A 300 -3.20 8.24 1.13
N GLY A 301 -3.80 7.08 1.00
CA GLY A 301 -4.41 6.60 -0.23
C GLY A 301 -5.10 5.26 -0.04
N LEU A 302 -5.80 4.83 -1.07
CA LEU A 302 -6.53 3.58 -1.13
C LEU A 302 -6.12 2.82 -2.39
N THR A 303 -6.44 1.54 -2.46
CA THR A 303 -6.29 0.76 -3.70
C THR A 303 -7.03 1.43 -4.84
N GLU A 304 -8.23 1.96 -4.58
CA GLU A 304 -9.08 2.67 -5.52
C GLU A 304 -8.52 4.02 -6.00
N THR A 305 -7.47 4.53 -5.35
CA THR A 305 -6.75 5.75 -5.77
C THR A 305 -5.31 5.48 -6.18
N SER A 306 -5.03 4.26 -6.66
CA SER A 306 -3.68 3.82 -7.03
C SER A 306 -2.65 4.11 -5.92
N SER A 307 -3.07 3.89 -4.66
CA SER A 307 -2.26 4.05 -3.44
C SER A 307 -1.97 5.50 -3.01
N LEU A 308 -2.45 6.54 -3.71
CA LEU A 308 -2.10 7.91 -3.36
C LEU A 308 -3.26 8.89 -3.52
N VAL A 309 -3.53 9.67 -2.46
CA VAL A 309 -4.36 10.87 -2.44
C VAL A 309 -3.54 12.08 -2.00
N CYS A 310 -2.71 11.88 -0.97
CA CYS A 310 -1.82 12.91 -0.48
C CYS A 310 -0.50 12.32 0.04
N ILE A 311 0.53 13.16 0.05
CA ILE A 311 1.86 12.88 0.57
C ILE A 311 2.45 14.15 1.17
N GLU A 312 3.22 14.01 2.23
CA GLU A 312 3.91 15.14 2.85
C GLU A 312 5.08 15.66 2.00
N TYR A 313 5.45 16.91 2.26
CA TYR A 313 6.70 17.48 1.78
C TYR A 313 7.85 17.19 2.75
N PRO A 314 9.07 16.94 2.24
CA PRO A 314 10.27 16.93 3.08
C PRO A 314 10.39 18.23 3.88
N GLY A 315 10.81 18.13 5.14
CA GLY A 315 10.93 19.29 6.04
C GLY A 315 9.65 19.68 6.76
N SER A 316 8.51 19.02 6.54
CA SER A 316 7.28 19.25 7.29
C SER A 316 7.48 19.03 8.79
N ASN A 317 6.87 19.89 9.61
CA ASN A 317 6.82 19.77 11.07
C ASN A 317 5.42 19.49 11.60
N ASP A 318 4.43 19.35 10.70
CA ASP A 318 3.06 19.04 11.06
C ASP A 318 2.84 17.50 11.04
N PHE A 319 3.21 16.87 12.15
CA PHE A 319 3.08 15.40 12.28
C PHE A 319 1.63 14.91 12.45
N ALA A 320 0.66 15.82 12.52
CA ALA A 320 -0.75 15.47 12.60
C ALA A 320 -1.41 15.31 11.23
N THR A 321 -0.77 15.82 10.16
CA THR A 321 -1.29 15.69 8.80
C THR A 321 -0.91 14.35 8.17
N ASP A 322 -1.77 13.87 7.27
CA ASP A 322 -1.49 12.72 6.39
C ASP A 322 -0.86 13.15 5.05
N GLY A 323 -0.66 14.45 4.86
CA GLY A 323 0.01 15.04 3.72
C GLY A 323 -0.81 16.06 2.94
N THR A 324 -0.16 16.63 1.93
CA THR A 324 -0.75 17.55 0.96
C THR A 324 -1.32 16.78 -0.23
N ILE A 325 -2.55 17.09 -0.63
CA ILE A 325 -3.21 16.49 -1.80
C ILE A 325 -2.31 16.66 -3.03
N ILE A 326 -2.24 15.62 -3.85
CA ILE A 326 -1.47 15.67 -5.11
C ILE A 326 -2.15 16.58 -6.14
N GLU A 327 -1.36 17.24 -6.98
CA GLU A 327 -1.85 18.25 -7.94
C GLU A 327 -2.89 17.71 -8.93
N ALA A 328 -2.75 16.44 -9.32
CA ALA A 328 -3.65 15.80 -10.28
C ALA A 328 -5.06 15.50 -9.71
N MET A 329 -5.32 15.79 -8.42
CA MET A 329 -6.53 15.36 -7.74
C MET A 329 -7.35 16.54 -7.21
N SER A 330 -8.68 16.45 -7.40
CA SER A 330 -9.66 17.32 -6.75
C SER A 330 -10.29 16.58 -5.57
N ALA A 331 -10.57 17.30 -4.48
CA ALA A 331 -11.20 16.74 -3.29
C ALA A 331 -12.35 17.62 -2.79
N LYS A 332 -13.33 16.97 -2.14
CA LYS A 332 -14.47 17.59 -1.45
C LYS A 332 -14.72 16.93 -0.12
N ILE A 333 -15.15 17.69 0.86
CA ILE A 333 -15.65 17.17 2.13
C ILE A 333 -17.19 17.13 2.08
N TYR A 334 -17.73 15.94 2.12
CA TYR A 334 -19.18 15.71 2.02
C TYR A 334 -19.82 15.61 3.40
N GLN A 335 -20.85 16.42 3.65
CA GLN A 335 -21.59 16.52 4.91
C GLN A 335 -20.66 16.75 6.12
N PRO A 336 -19.90 17.87 6.13
CA PRO A 336 -19.04 18.18 7.26
C PRO A 336 -19.85 18.47 8.52
N ASP A 337 -19.31 18.06 9.67
CA ASP A 337 -19.80 18.44 10.99
C ASP A 337 -19.33 19.86 11.40
N GLU A 338 -19.58 20.25 12.66
CA GLU A 338 -19.22 21.56 13.20
C GLU A 338 -17.68 21.79 13.23
N ASP A 339 -16.90 20.69 13.34
CA ASP A 339 -15.45 20.71 13.30
C ASP A 339 -14.86 20.65 11.86
N GLY A 340 -15.72 20.61 10.85
CA GLY A 340 -15.33 20.53 9.44
C GLY A 340 -14.90 19.14 9.01
N VAL A 341 -15.24 18.09 9.78
CA VAL A 341 -14.94 16.69 9.47
C VAL A 341 -16.09 16.08 8.69
N GLY A 342 -15.81 15.51 7.52
CA GLY A 342 -16.81 14.85 6.69
C GLY A 342 -16.22 13.77 5.80
N GLU A 343 -17.05 13.07 5.02
CA GLU A 343 -16.58 12.05 4.10
C GLU A 343 -15.76 12.67 2.99
N LEU A 344 -14.51 12.21 2.83
CA LEU A 344 -13.65 12.62 1.72
C LEU A 344 -14.16 12.05 0.40
N LEU A 345 -14.40 12.93 -0.56
CA LEU A 345 -14.68 12.60 -1.95
C LEU A 345 -13.49 13.04 -2.80
N VAL A 346 -13.02 12.18 -3.69
CA VAL A 346 -11.85 12.48 -4.54
C VAL A 346 -12.13 12.20 -6.01
N LYS A 347 -11.50 12.98 -6.90
CA LYS A 347 -11.59 12.83 -8.34
C LYS A 347 -10.25 13.15 -8.97
N GLY A 348 -9.74 12.27 -9.80
CA GLY A 348 -8.45 12.42 -10.47
C GLY A 348 -8.15 11.25 -11.40
N PRO A 349 -7.10 11.35 -12.21
CA PRO A 349 -6.72 10.30 -13.16
C PRO A 349 -6.21 9.02 -12.48
N ASN A 350 -5.81 9.08 -11.21
CA ASN A 350 -5.40 7.94 -10.40
C ASN A 350 -6.56 7.18 -9.73
N VAL A 351 -7.81 7.67 -9.89
CA VAL A 351 -9.01 6.97 -9.41
C VAL A 351 -9.31 5.78 -10.32
N PHE A 352 -9.56 4.65 -9.74
CA PHE A 352 -9.76 3.35 -10.38
C PHE A 352 -10.87 3.35 -11.46
N ILE A 353 -10.81 2.36 -12.35
CA ILE A 353 -11.85 2.17 -13.38
C ILE A 353 -13.18 1.70 -12.75
N GLY A 354 -13.09 0.82 -11.75
CA GLY A 354 -14.23 0.23 -11.09
C GLY A 354 -13.89 -1.10 -10.41
N TYR A 355 -14.91 -1.79 -9.92
CA TYR A 355 -14.78 -3.11 -9.33
C TYR A 355 -15.09 -4.20 -10.37
N TYR A 356 -14.15 -5.11 -10.59
CA TYR A 356 -14.28 -6.21 -11.55
C TYR A 356 -15.51 -7.07 -11.25
N GLY A 357 -16.32 -7.31 -12.27
CA GLY A 357 -17.56 -8.10 -12.16
C GLY A 357 -18.65 -7.48 -11.28
N ASN A 358 -18.47 -6.21 -10.78
CA ASN A 358 -19.44 -5.61 -9.86
C ASN A 358 -19.77 -4.14 -10.21
N PRO A 359 -20.51 -3.89 -11.32
CA PRO A 359 -20.87 -2.54 -11.74
C PRO A 359 -21.77 -1.81 -10.74
N GLU A 360 -22.62 -2.53 -10.00
CA GLU A 360 -23.47 -1.93 -8.98
C GLU A 360 -22.63 -1.36 -7.80
N ALA A 361 -21.60 -2.09 -7.35
CA ALA A 361 -20.70 -1.57 -6.33
C ALA A 361 -19.90 -0.36 -6.85
N THR A 362 -19.49 -0.39 -8.12
CA THR A 362 -18.81 0.73 -8.79
C THR A 362 -19.69 1.97 -8.79
N LYS A 363 -20.94 1.84 -9.29
CA LYS A 363 -21.91 2.95 -9.30
C LYS A 363 -22.16 3.52 -7.92
N LYS A 364 -22.28 2.66 -6.91
CA LYS A 364 -22.52 3.08 -5.51
C LYS A 364 -21.31 3.80 -4.90
N ALA A 365 -20.11 3.49 -5.34
CA ALA A 365 -18.87 4.12 -4.89
C ALA A 365 -18.62 5.49 -5.52
N MET A 366 -19.31 5.83 -6.61
CA MET A 366 -19.15 7.08 -7.34
C MET A 366 -20.34 8.02 -7.07
N THR A 367 -20.07 9.31 -7.05
CA THR A 367 -21.11 10.35 -7.07
C THR A 367 -21.55 10.66 -8.49
N ASN A 368 -22.68 11.35 -8.66
CA ASN A 368 -23.20 11.71 -9.99
C ASN A 368 -22.28 12.70 -10.76
N ASP A 369 -21.47 13.47 -10.05
CA ASP A 369 -20.47 14.42 -10.60
C ASP A 369 -19.08 13.81 -10.75
N GLY A 370 -18.96 12.48 -10.55
CA GLY A 370 -17.77 11.69 -10.86
C GLY A 370 -16.69 11.68 -9.76
N TYR A 371 -17.04 11.99 -8.52
CA TYR A 371 -16.14 11.79 -7.38
C TYR A 371 -16.28 10.37 -6.82
N PHE A 372 -15.15 9.79 -6.43
CA PHE A 372 -15.11 8.54 -5.67
C PHE A 372 -15.32 8.81 -4.18
N ARG A 373 -16.19 8.03 -3.56
CA ARG A 373 -16.47 8.05 -2.13
C ARG A 373 -15.46 7.18 -1.40
N THR A 374 -14.52 7.78 -0.68
CA THR A 374 -13.47 7.03 0.01
C THR A 374 -14.02 6.23 1.20
N GLY A 375 -15.11 6.71 1.81
CA GLY A 375 -15.64 6.19 3.06
C GLY A 375 -14.78 6.55 4.27
N ASP A 376 -13.80 7.44 4.09
CA ASP A 376 -12.97 8.00 5.15
C ASP A 376 -13.48 9.37 5.57
N LEU A 377 -13.42 9.65 6.87
CA LEU A 377 -13.72 10.94 7.45
C LEU A 377 -12.44 11.75 7.60
N VAL A 378 -12.47 12.95 7.06
CA VAL A 378 -11.29 13.80 6.91
C VAL A 378 -11.66 15.24 7.22
N GLN A 379 -10.76 15.97 7.87
CA GLN A 379 -10.75 17.43 7.87
C GLN A 379 -9.73 17.89 6.82
N MET A 380 -10.09 18.87 5.99
CA MET A 380 -9.19 19.44 5.00
C MET A 380 -8.89 20.89 5.33
N ARG A 381 -7.62 21.31 5.19
CA ARG A 381 -7.17 22.68 5.45
C ARG A 381 -6.31 23.20 4.32
N LYS A 382 -6.42 24.50 4.04
CA LYS A 382 -5.52 25.20 3.11
C LYS A 382 -4.11 25.20 3.67
N TYR A 383 -3.17 24.78 2.83
CA TYR A 383 -1.75 24.79 3.16
C TYR A 383 -1.14 26.16 2.81
N LEU A 384 -0.66 26.86 3.82
CA LEU A 384 0.12 28.06 3.67
C LEU A 384 1.59 27.72 4.00
N PRO A 385 2.55 27.92 3.08
CA PRO A 385 3.96 27.61 3.30
C PRO A 385 4.48 28.26 4.60
N GLY A 386 5.02 27.44 5.52
CA GLY A 386 5.55 27.88 6.81
C GLY A 386 4.54 27.99 7.94
N GLU A 387 3.26 27.74 7.72
CA GLU A 387 2.22 27.71 8.74
C GLU A 387 1.79 26.27 9.06
N THR A 388 1.48 26.01 10.33
CA THR A 388 0.82 24.80 10.78
C THR A 388 -0.68 25.06 10.94
N GLY A 389 -1.50 24.17 10.42
CA GLY A 389 -2.92 24.14 10.73
C GLY A 389 -3.88 24.93 9.84
N GLY A 390 -3.48 25.84 9.01
CA GLY A 390 -4.28 26.53 7.98
C GLY A 390 -5.79 26.70 8.22
N GLU A 391 -6.49 27.31 7.28
CA GLU A 391 -7.95 27.50 7.31
C GLU A 391 -8.70 26.23 6.88
N ILE A 392 -9.75 25.82 7.62
CA ILE A 392 -10.63 24.70 7.23
C ILE A 392 -11.31 25.02 5.89
N CYS A 393 -11.29 24.10 4.96
CA CYS A 393 -11.93 24.21 3.65
C CYS A 393 -12.65 22.91 3.28
N PHE A 394 -13.60 23.00 2.34
CA PHE A 394 -14.48 21.89 2.01
C PHE A 394 -14.36 21.42 0.56
N GLU A 395 -13.62 22.14 -0.26
CA GLU A 395 -13.38 21.81 -1.66
C GLU A 395 -12.03 22.37 -2.09
N THR A 396 -11.34 21.66 -2.99
CA THR A 396 -10.17 22.19 -3.69
C THR A 396 -10.67 23.07 -4.84
N ASP A 397 -10.51 24.37 -4.70
CA ASP A 397 -11.07 25.40 -5.61
C ASP A 397 -10.00 26.19 -6.38
N ASP A 398 -8.74 26.08 -6.00
CA ASP A 398 -7.63 26.78 -6.61
C ASP A 398 -6.44 25.84 -6.86
N ALA A 399 -6.07 25.66 -8.13
CA ALA A 399 -4.95 24.83 -8.54
C ALA A 399 -3.57 25.30 -8.04
N ASN A 400 -3.46 26.55 -7.56
CA ASN A 400 -2.22 27.10 -7.00
C ASN A 400 -2.17 27.02 -5.47
N THR A 401 -3.23 26.50 -4.85
CA THR A 401 -3.32 26.33 -3.40
C THR A 401 -3.12 24.86 -3.04
N GLU A 402 -2.27 24.61 -2.06
CA GLU A 402 -2.09 23.27 -1.51
C GLU A 402 -3.04 23.02 -0.34
N TYR A 403 -3.54 21.79 -0.25
CA TYR A 403 -4.52 21.37 0.76
C TYR A 403 -3.98 20.20 1.54
N ARG A 404 -3.93 20.32 2.89
CA ARG A 404 -3.55 19.23 3.79
C ARG A 404 -4.76 18.44 4.25
N LEU A 405 -4.60 17.12 4.34
CA LEU A 405 -5.59 16.21 4.87
C LEU A 405 -5.22 15.74 6.28
N TYR A 406 -6.25 15.65 7.13
CA TYR A 406 -6.18 15.11 8.47
C TYR A 406 -7.23 14.02 8.59
N VAL A 407 -6.82 12.76 8.40
CA VAL A 407 -7.72 11.61 8.40
C VAL A 407 -8.13 11.29 9.83
N LYS A 408 -9.46 11.22 10.06
CA LYS A 408 -10.06 10.95 11.37
C LYS A 408 -10.51 9.50 11.53
N GLY A 409 -10.60 8.76 10.42
CA GLY A 409 -10.92 7.34 10.42
C GLY A 409 -11.98 6.94 9.41
N ARG A 410 -12.46 5.72 9.54
CA ARG A 410 -13.48 5.16 8.63
C ARG A 410 -14.88 5.56 9.05
N LYS A 411 -15.69 6.05 8.12
CA LYS A 411 -17.12 6.40 8.34
C LYS A 411 -17.92 5.26 8.96
N LYS A 412 -17.66 4.01 8.59
CA LYS A 412 -18.32 2.82 9.15
C LYS A 412 -17.89 2.47 10.57
N ARG A 413 -16.82 3.10 11.07
CA ARG A 413 -16.31 2.88 12.43
C ARG A 413 -16.69 3.99 13.41
N VAL A 414 -17.35 5.06 12.93
CA VAL A 414 -17.81 6.13 13.82
C VAL A 414 -18.87 5.57 14.74
N ILE A 415 -18.71 5.81 16.03
CA ILE A 415 -19.72 5.51 17.05
C ILE A 415 -20.61 6.75 17.17
N VAL A 416 -21.88 6.60 16.83
CA VAL A 416 -22.87 7.68 16.93
C VAL A 416 -23.80 7.38 18.09
N PHE A 417 -23.77 8.20 19.14
CA PHE A 417 -24.67 8.06 20.26
C PHE A 417 -26.02 8.73 20.01
N SER A 418 -27.00 8.32 20.81
CA SER A 418 -28.39 8.85 20.74
C SER A 418 -28.54 10.35 21.02
N ASN A 419 -27.52 10.97 21.62
CA ASN A 419 -27.43 12.42 21.83
C ASN A 419 -26.86 13.20 20.64
N GLY A 420 -26.53 12.50 19.54
CA GLY A 420 -26.01 13.08 18.30
C GLY A 420 -24.49 13.30 18.29
N GLU A 421 -23.77 12.96 19.35
CA GLU A 421 -22.32 13.06 19.39
C GLU A 421 -21.65 11.94 18.59
N ASN A 422 -20.61 12.31 17.82
CA ASN A 422 -19.78 11.40 17.05
C ASN A 422 -18.48 11.11 17.81
N ILE A 423 -18.14 9.83 17.95
CA ILE A 423 -16.85 9.41 18.48
C ILE A 423 -16.06 8.76 17.34
N TYR A 424 -14.85 9.21 17.18
CA TYR A 424 -13.91 8.65 16.20
C TYR A 424 -12.98 7.66 16.91
N PRO A 425 -13.19 6.34 16.76
CA PRO A 425 -12.37 5.33 17.44
C PRO A 425 -10.87 5.49 17.22
N ALA A 426 -10.47 5.92 16.03
CA ALA A 426 -9.06 6.11 15.69
C ALA A 426 -8.38 7.19 16.58
N ASP A 427 -9.08 8.26 16.90
CA ASP A 427 -8.55 9.33 17.77
C ASP A 427 -8.32 8.81 19.19
N ILE A 428 -9.22 7.94 19.69
CA ILE A 428 -9.06 7.30 21.01
C ILE A 428 -7.95 6.24 20.97
N GLU A 429 -7.91 5.42 19.93
CA GLU A 429 -6.88 4.38 19.72
C GLU A 429 -5.47 4.99 19.73
N ALA A 430 -5.29 6.17 19.11
CA ALA A 430 -4.03 6.90 19.06
C ALA A 430 -3.56 7.45 20.44
N MET A 431 -4.46 7.55 21.42
CA MET A 431 -4.10 8.03 22.77
C MET A 431 -3.46 6.96 23.66
N PHE A 432 -3.51 5.69 23.24
CA PHE A 432 -2.85 4.61 23.97
C PHE A 432 -1.36 4.59 23.64
N ASP A 433 -0.57 5.02 24.62
CA ASP A 433 0.88 5.14 24.49
C ASP A 433 1.59 4.33 25.57
N ASP A 434 1.95 3.08 25.25
CA ASP A 434 2.73 2.20 26.12
C ASP A 434 3.48 1.16 25.28
N VAL A 435 4.70 0.85 25.65
CA VAL A 435 5.57 -0.11 24.95
C VAL A 435 5.01 -1.54 24.93
N ASN A 436 4.18 -1.90 25.92
CA ASN A 436 3.52 -3.19 25.98
C ASN A 436 2.32 -3.31 25.05
N ILE A 437 1.78 -2.18 24.59
CA ILE A 437 0.62 -2.17 23.68
C ILE A 437 1.09 -2.36 22.24
N SER A 438 0.55 -3.39 21.57
CA SER A 438 0.83 -3.64 20.15
C SER A 438 -0.24 -3.05 19.24
N LYS A 439 -1.49 -2.98 19.72
CA LYS A 439 -2.64 -2.47 18.98
C LYS A 439 -3.78 -2.20 19.95
N VAL A 440 -4.61 -1.21 19.62
CA VAL A 440 -5.90 -1.00 20.26
C VAL A 440 -6.99 -0.99 19.21
N LYS A 441 -8.18 -1.46 19.60
CA LYS A 441 -9.39 -1.39 18.79
C LYS A 441 -10.53 -0.88 19.66
N VAL A 442 -11.02 0.31 19.33
CA VAL A 442 -12.15 0.93 20.01
C VAL A 442 -13.42 0.71 19.18
N PHE A 443 -14.52 0.38 19.86
CA PHE A 443 -15.83 0.11 19.23
C PHE A 443 -16.96 0.32 20.22
N GLU A 444 -18.19 0.39 19.72
CA GLU A 444 -19.40 0.42 20.54
C GLU A 444 -19.78 -0.99 20.96
N LYS A 445 -20.13 -1.15 22.24
CA LYS A 445 -20.68 -2.37 22.78
C LYS A 445 -21.72 -2.00 23.85
N ASP A 446 -22.94 -2.49 23.69
CA ASP A 446 -24.06 -2.29 24.61
C ASP A 446 -24.34 -0.80 24.93
N GLY A 447 -24.21 0.09 23.94
CA GLY A 447 -24.43 1.53 24.08
C GLY A 447 -23.28 2.29 24.76
N ALA A 448 -22.10 1.70 24.89
CA ALA A 448 -20.94 2.32 25.51
C ALA A 448 -19.67 2.12 24.68
N VAL A 449 -18.65 2.98 24.88
CA VAL A 449 -17.34 2.82 24.27
C VAL A 449 -16.56 1.70 24.95
N PHE A 450 -16.09 0.76 24.17
CA PHE A 450 -15.33 -0.40 24.61
C PHE A 450 -13.97 -0.48 23.90
N ALA A 451 -12.91 -0.97 24.59
CA ALA A 451 -11.58 -1.13 24.03
C ALA A 451 -11.08 -2.58 24.10
N GLN A 452 -10.59 -3.12 22.99
CA GLN A 452 -9.73 -4.29 22.96
C GLN A 452 -8.28 -3.82 22.88
N ILE A 453 -7.46 -4.18 23.87
CA ILE A 453 -6.07 -3.78 24.00
C ILE A 453 -5.21 -5.02 23.77
N PHE A 454 -4.49 -5.04 22.65
CA PHE A 454 -3.55 -6.11 22.33
C PHE A 454 -2.20 -5.79 22.97
N VAL A 455 -1.72 -6.67 23.85
CA VAL A 455 -0.51 -6.46 24.64
C VAL A 455 0.53 -7.54 24.34
N ARG A 456 1.81 -7.15 24.44
CA ARG A 456 2.95 -8.09 24.24
C ARG A 456 3.10 -9.02 25.42
N GLU A 457 2.91 -8.51 26.63
CA GLU A 457 2.96 -9.27 27.88
C GLU A 457 1.63 -9.12 28.61
N ALA A 458 1.16 -10.18 29.22
CA ALA A 458 -0.10 -10.21 29.94
C ALA A 458 -0.12 -9.18 31.09
N CYS A 459 -1.13 -8.31 31.09
CA CYS A 459 -1.34 -7.31 32.13
C CYS A 459 -2.83 -7.00 32.30
N ASP A 460 -3.18 -6.36 33.42
CA ASP A 460 -4.48 -5.69 33.55
C ASP A 460 -4.42 -4.35 32.83
N GLY A 461 -5.22 -4.19 31.77
CA GLY A 461 -5.25 -2.97 30.97
C GLY A 461 -5.84 -1.73 31.64
N ARG A 462 -6.24 -1.81 32.91
CA ARG A 462 -6.93 -0.74 33.63
C ARG A 462 -6.15 0.56 33.66
N ALA A 463 -4.85 0.50 33.95
CA ALA A 463 -4.00 1.68 34.00
C ALA A 463 -3.94 2.41 32.65
N TYR A 464 -3.95 1.66 31.53
CA TYR A 464 -3.97 2.24 30.19
C TYR A 464 -5.28 2.96 29.91
N VAL A 465 -6.43 2.33 30.23
CA VAL A 465 -7.75 2.92 30.05
C VAL A 465 -7.94 4.15 30.90
N ASP A 466 -7.53 4.11 32.18
CA ASP A 466 -7.63 5.23 33.08
C ASP A 466 -6.80 6.43 32.58
N ALA A 467 -5.58 6.20 32.08
CA ALA A 467 -4.71 7.23 31.51
C ALA A 467 -5.30 7.90 30.25
N VAL A 468 -6.02 7.13 29.43
CA VAL A 468 -6.71 7.66 28.25
C VAL A 468 -7.98 8.39 28.66
N ASN A 469 -8.79 7.83 29.56
CA ASN A 469 -10.06 8.40 30.00
C ASN A 469 -9.90 9.79 30.67
N VAL A 470 -8.79 10.05 31.34
CA VAL A 470 -8.50 11.38 31.90
C VAL A 470 -8.43 12.46 30.81
N LYS A 471 -8.01 12.09 29.60
CA LYS A 471 -7.88 13.00 28.44
C LYS A 471 -9.17 13.13 27.64
N LEU A 472 -10.14 12.25 27.84
CA LEU A 472 -11.38 12.16 27.04
C LEU A 472 -12.55 12.91 27.70
N PRO A 473 -13.41 13.57 26.92
CA PRO A 473 -14.72 14.03 27.35
C PRO A 473 -15.54 12.88 27.93
N LYS A 474 -16.46 13.18 28.86
CA LYS A 474 -17.26 12.14 29.55
C LYS A 474 -18.03 11.21 28.61
N TYR A 475 -18.54 11.75 27.52
CA TYR A 475 -19.32 10.98 26.53
C TYR A 475 -18.51 10.00 25.71
N SER A 476 -17.19 10.24 25.56
CA SER A 476 -16.29 9.39 24.79
C SER A 476 -15.39 8.49 25.66
N GLN A 477 -15.57 8.51 26.98
CA GLN A 477 -14.79 7.68 27.89
C GLN A 477 -15.07 6.18 27.67
N ILE A 478 -14.02 5.40 27.77
CA ILE A 478 -14.07 3.93 27.66
C ILE A 478 -14.67 3.37 28.94
N HIS A 479 -15.79 2.67 28.82
CA HIS A 479 -16.53 2.08 29.93
C HIS A 479 -16.22 0.60 30.16
N GLY A 480 -15.65 -0.07 29.15
CA GLY A 480 -15.24 -1.45 29.27
C GLY A 480 -14.05 -1.76 28.39
N TYR A 481 -13.26 -2.75 28.79
CA TYR A 481 -12.09 -3.16 28.04
C TYR A 481 -11.79 -4.65 28.23
N GLU A 482 -10.99 -5.19 27.33
CA GLU A 482 -10.34 -6.48 27.48
C GLU A 482 -8.89 -6.41 26.98
N THR A 483 -7.99 -7.15 27.62
CA THR A 483 -6.62 -7.30 27.19
C THR A 483 -6.42 -8.65 26.51
N ILE A 484 -5.76 -8.63 25.37
CA ILE A 484 -5.48 -9.83 24.57
C ILE A 484 -3.96 -9.89 24.37
N VAL A 485 -3.34 -11.01 24.79
CA VAL A 485 -1.91 -11.21 24.54
C VAL A 485 -1.72 -11.49 23.06
N ASP A 486 -0.99 -10.58 22.42
CA ASP A 486 -0.70 -10.64 20.99
C ASP A 486 0.51 -11.57 20.77
N SER A 487 0.25 -12.79 20.32
CA SER A 487 1.34 -13.68 19.87
C SER A 487 1.90 -13.13 18.56
N LEU A 488 3.22 -12.99 18.47
CA LEU A 488 3.96 -12.43 17.32
C LEU A 488 3.59 -12.98 15.94
N ASP A 489 2.89 -14.13 15.88
CA ASP A 489 2.47 -14.80 14.64
C ASP A 489 1.21 -14.21 13.97
N VAL A 490 0.47 -13.30 14.62
CA VAL A 490 -0.83 -12.79 14.11
C VAL A 490 -0.69 -11.48 13.30
N ARG A 491 0.46 -10.79 13.34
CA ARG A 491 0.61 -9.42 12.82
C ARG A 491 0.69 -9.28 11.32
N TRP A 492 0.90 -10.36 10.59
CA TRP A 492 0.99 -10.35 9.12
C TRP A 492 -0.34 -10.65 8.43
N LYS A 493 -1.44 -10.81 9.20
CA LYS A 493 -2.77 -11.19 8.69
C LYS A 493 -3.75 -10.04 8.53
N GLN A 494 -3.27 -8.78 8.51
CA GLN A 494 -4.16 -7.63 8.27
C GLN A 494 -3.67 -6.77 7.13
#